data_86a35e4e46a3e8f685a74213a1979a5b
#
_entry.id   86a35e4e46a3e8f685a74213a1979a5b
#
_cell.length_a   1.000
_cell.length_b   1.000
_cell.length_c   1.000
_cell.angle_alpha   90.00
_cell.angle_beta   90.00
_cell.angle_gamma   90.00
#
_symmetry.space_group_name_H-M   'P 1'
#
loop_
_entity.id
_entity.type
_entity.pdbx_description
1 polymer ?
#
loop_
_entity_poly.entity_id
_entity_poly.type
_entity_poly.pdbx_seq_one_letter_code
_entity_poly.pdbx_strand_id
1 'polypeptide(L)'
;MNHGVYVSQQATSVSTPVVAESGVPFVVGLAPVQAADKPAAPGTPVLCTSWSEAVEKLGYSDDWATYTLCEFMYSHFKLFACQPVIFCNVLDIATAKEASAATDVAVTEHKVKLPIAAINDSALVIKPAGGTGSAYVSGTDYNAYYSGEHLVVELLSTGSAYDAEQVNIAYNKVKASTVTASDIASAMENVELCLTLLGIVP
;
A
#
# COMPACT_ATOMS: atom_id res chain seq x y z
N MET A 1 9.14 -80.62 -7.43
CA MET A 1 8.49 -79.52 -8.15
C MET A 1 8.09 -78.45 -7.09
N ASN A 2 8.80 -77.33 -7.10
CA ASN A 2 8.44 -76.25 -6.19
C ASN A 2 7.42 -75.35 -6.88
N HIS A 3 6.21 -75.35 -6.37
CA HIS A 3 5.17 -74.40 -6.76
C HIS A 3 5.26 -73.17 -5.85
N GLY A 4 5.89 -72.10 -6.33
CA GLY A 4 5.94 -70.83 -5.67
C GLY A 4 5.09 -69.81 -6.45
N VAL A 5 4.23 -69.07 -5.75
CA VAL A 5 3.57 -67.88 -6.30
C VAL A 5 4.55 -66.73 -6.20
N TYR A 6 5.04 -66.26 -7.33
CA TYR A 6 5.91 -65.09 -7.40
C TYR A 6 5.02 -63.86 -7.60
N VAL A 7 4.91 -63.03 -6.56
CA VAL A 7 4.26 -61.70 -6.63
C VAL A 7 5.35 -60.68 -6.91
N SER A 8 5.38 -60.10 -8.09
CA SER A 8 6.20 -58.91 -8.34
C SER A 8 5.37 -57.67 -8.03
N GLN A 9 5.81 -56.90 -7.05
CA GLN A 9 5.27 -55.55 -6.81
C GLN A 9 5.89 -54.64 -7.87
N GLN A 10 5.06 -54.18 -8.79
CA GLN A 10 5.42 -53.08 -9.66
C GLN A 10 5.07 -51.77 -8.93
N ALA A 11 6.06 -50.92 -8.70
CA ALA A 11 5.82 -49.60 -8.13
C ALA A 11 4.87 -48.84 -9.08
N THR A 12 3.69 -48.51 -8.61
CA THR A 12 2.80 -47.62 -9.32
C THR A 12 3.48 -46.26 -9.36
N SER A 13 3.82 -45.80 -10.55
CA SER A 13 4.29 -44.41 -10.69
C SER A 13 3.14 -43.50 -10.24
N VAL A 14 3.27 -42.94 -9.06
CA VAL A 14 2.41 -41.82 -8.63
C VAL A 14 2.83 -40.67 -9.54
N SER A 15 2.01 -40.35 -10.54
CA SER A 15 2.16 -39.11 -11.26
C SER A 15 2.05 -38.02 -10.23
N THR A 16 3.09 -37.19 -10.12
CA THR A 16 2.98 -35.94 -9.35
C THR A 16 1.74 -35.23 -9.86
N PRO A 17 0.81 -34.83 -8.97
CA PRO A 17 -0.34 -34.08 -9.41
C PRO A 17 0.20 -32.87 -10.17
N VAL A 18 -0.22 -32.72 -11.42
CA VAL A 18 -0.02 -31.46 -12.15
C VAL A 18 -0.86 -30.45 -11.37
N VAL A 19 -0.22 -29.63 -10.56
CA VAL A 19 -0.85 -28.44 -10.01
C VAL A 19 -1.17 -27.62 -11.25
N ALA A 20 -2.44 -27.63 -11.68
CA ALA A 20 -2.89 -26.70 -12.67
C ALA A 20 -2.60 -25.31 -12.06
N GLU A 21 -1.74 -24.55 -12.69
CA GLU A 21 -1.56 -23.12 -12.38
C GLU A 21 -2.89 -22.44 -12.75
N SER A 22 -3.86 -22.58 -11.87
CA SER A 22 -5.17 -21.95 -12.02
C SER A 22 -4.98 -20.47 -11.79
N GLY A 23 -5.16 -19.72 -12.83
CA GLY A 23 -5.22 -18.28 -12.98
C GLY A 23 -4.70 -17.40 -11.84
N VAL A 24 -3.64 -16.65 -12.11
CA VAL A 24 -3.21 -15.59 -11.20
C VAL A 24 -4.30 -14.51 -11.14
N PRO A 25 -4.83 -14.17 -9.95
CA PRO A 25 -5.84 -13.12 -9.83
C PRO A 25 -5.28 -11.77 -10.29
N PHE A 26 -6.09 -11.03 -11.05
CA PHE A 26 -5.84 -9.63 -11.39
C PHE A 26 -6.90 -8.77 -10.70
N VAL A 27 -6.46 -7.86 -9.84
CA VAL A 27 -7.35 -7.05 -8.99
C VAL A 27 -7.05 -5.58 -9.22
N VAL A 28 -8.10 -4.81 -9.56
CA VAL A 28 -8.03 -3.37 -9.77
C VAL A 28 -8.77 -2.66 -8.65
N GLY A 29 -8.20 -1.60 -8.11
CA GLY A 29 -8.83 -0.83 -7.03
C GLY A 29 -7.92 0.28 -6.51
N LEU A 30 -8.16 0.70 -5.28
CA LEU A 30 -7.44 1.77 -4.61
C LEU A 30 -6.57 1.21 -3.48
N ALA A 31 -5.36 1.77 -3.35
CA ALA A 31 -4.43 1.45 -2.27
C ALA A 31 -3.79 2.74 -1.71
N PRO A 32 -3.36 2.76 -0.43
CA PRO A 32 -2.73 3.92 0.18
C PRO A 32 -1.26 4.06 -0.26
N VAL A 33 -1.03 4.26 -1.56
CA VAL A 33 0.31 4.31 -2.17
C VAL A 33 1.18 5.43 -1.62
N GLN A 34 0.60 6.48 -1.03
CA GLN A 34 1.35 7.51 -0.31
C GLN A 34 2.14 6.96 0.88
N ALA A 35 1.69 5.83 1.45
CA ALA A 35 2.35 5.16 2.56
C ALA A 35 3.27 4.01 2.11
N ALA A 36 3.43 3.79 0.81
CA ALA A 36 4.30 2.77 0.25
C ALA A 36 5.75 3.26 0.18
N ASP A 37 6.72 2.38 0.44
CA ASP A 37 8.15 2.71 0.33
C ASP A 37 8.59 2.86 -1.14
N LYS A 38 7.99 2.06 -2.04
CA LYS A 38 8.24 2.07 -3.48
C LYS A 38 6.92 2.10 -4.25
N PRO A 39 6.21 3.23 -4.25
CA PRO A 39 4.86 3.31 -4.77
C PRO A 39 4.76 2.87 -6.23
N ALA A 40 3.83 1.97 -6.50
CA ALA A 40 3.48 1.59 -7.87
C ALA A 40 2.86 2.77 -8.62
N ALA A 41 3.21 2.92 -9.89
CA ALA A 41 2.60 3.96 -10.73
C ALA A 41 1.09 3.70 -10.90
N PRO A 42 0.26 4.76 -10.90
CA PRO A 42 -1.19 4.60 -11.09
C PRO A 42 -1.52 3.91 -12.42
N GLY A 43 -2.51 3.02 -12.40
CA GLY A 43 -2.94 2.28 -13.58
C GLY A 43 -1.94 1.22 -14.09
N THR A 44 -0.83 1.00 -13.40
CA THR A 44 0.19 0.02 -13.80
C THR A 44 0.04 -1.26 -12.98
N PRO A 45 -0.21 -2.42 -13.61
CA PRO A 45 -0.25 -3.71 -12.92
C PRO A 45 1.11 -4.06 -12.31
N VAL A 46 1.09 -4.59 -11.09
CA VAL A 46 2.28 -5.08 -10.39
C VAL A 46 2.04 -6.50 -9.88
N LEU A 47 2.96 -7.41 -10.19
CA LEU A 47 2.95 -8.74 -9.63
C LEU A 47 3.49 -8.70 -8.21
N CYS A 48 2.76 -9.27 -7.26
CA CYS A 48 3.15 -9.42 -5.88
C CYS A 48 3.13 -10.90 -5.48
N THR A 49 4.27 -11.38 -4.97
CA THR A 49 4.45 -12.78 -4.55
C THR A 49 4.40 -12.94 -3.04
N SER A 50 4.34 -11.84 -2.30
CA SER A 50 4.29 -11.84 -0.86
C SER A 50 3.57 -10.60 -0.29
N TRP A 51 3.13 -10.72 0.96
CA TRP A 51 2.58 -9.60 1.72
C TRP A 51 3.53 -8.39 1.78
N SER A 52 4.81 -8.65 2.09
CA SER A 52 5.81 -7.60 2.22
C SER A 52 6.00 -6.81 0.93
N GLU A 53 6.05 -7.53 -0.20
CA GLU A 53 6.16 -6.92 -1.53
C GLU A 53 4.92 -6.09 -1.88
N ALA A 54 3.72 -6.58 -1.56
CA ALA A 54 2.49 -5.84 -1.78
C ALA A 54 2.43 -4.56 -0.95
N VAL A 55 2.80 -4.61 0.34
CA VAL A 55 2.85 -3.42 1.21
C VAL A 55 3.92 -2.44 0.75
N GLU A 56 5.10 -2.91 0.33
CA GLU A 56 6.18 -2.06 -0.19
C GLU A 56 5.73 -1.25 -1.41
N LYS A 57 4.92 -1.85 -2.30
CA LYS A 57 4.48 -1.23 -3.57
C LYS A 57 3.18 -0.45 -3.46
N LEU A 58 2.27 -0.88 -2.60
CA LEU A 58 0.89 -0.37 -2.56
C LEU A 58 0.55 0.35 -1.25
N GLY A 59 1.36 0.15 -0.20
CA GLY A 59 0.96 0.52 1.16
C GLY A 59 -0.12 -0.42 1.69
N TYR A 60 -0.55 -0.19 2.92
CA TYR A 60 -1.66 -0.94 3.53
C TYR A 60 -2.40 -0.08 4.55
N SER A 61 -3.72 -0.28 4.61
CA SER A 61 -4.62 0.31 5.62
C SER A 61 -5.75 -0.65 5.91
N ASP A 62 -6.26 -0.60 7.13
CA ASP A 62 -7.46 -1.33 7.55
C ASP A 62 -8.76 -0.61 7.11
N ASP A 63 -8.67 0.60 6.55
CA ASP A 63 -9.80 1.29 5.91
C ASP A 63 -10.09 0.71 4.51
N TRP A 64 -10.65 -0.49 4.47
CA TRP A 64 -10.97 -1.19 3.23
C TRP A 64 -12.10 -0.53 2.43
N ALA A 65 -12.89 0.32 3.08
CA ALA A 65 -13.94 1.08 2.39
C ALA A 65 -13.35 2.11 1.43
N THR A 66 -12.25 2.74 1.82
CA THR A 66 -11.50 3.71 0.99
C THR A 66 -10.46 3.00 0.13
N TYR A 67 -9.70 2.06 0.69
CA TYR A 67 -8.58 1.39 0.04
C TYR A 67 -8.92 -0.07 -0.26
N THR A 68 -9.71 -0.27 -1.30
CA THR A 68 -10.32 -1.56 -1.64
C THR A 68 -9.32 -2.68 -1.95
N LEU A 69 -8.12 -2.36 -2.45
CA LEU A 69 -7.07 -3.37 -2.68
C LEU A 69 -6.56 -3.99 -1.38
N CYS A 70 -6.64 -3.27 -0.25
CA CYS A 70 -6.14 -3.75 1.04
C CYS A 70 -6.90 -4.99 1.56
N GLU A 71 -8.21 -5.08 1.30
CA GLU A 71 -9.00 -6.27 1.61
C GLU A 71 -8.51 -7.50 0.84
N PHE A 72 -8.25 -7.35 -0.47
CA PHE A 72 -7.71 -8.43 -1.29
C PHE A 72 -6.28 -8.80 -0.89
N MET A 73 -5.43 -7.81 -0.58
CA MET A 73 -4.10 -8.07 -0.06
C MET A 73 -4.16 -8.90 1.22
N TYR A 74 -5.02 -8.51 2.17
CA TYR A 74 -5.17 -9.21 3.44
C TYR A 74 -5.71 -10.63 3.24
N SER A 75 -6.79 -10.80 2.47
CA SER A 75 -7.42 -12.10 2.25
C SER A 75 -6.46 -13.06 1.56
N HIS A 76 -5.79 -12.64 0.48
CA HIS A 76 -4.92 -13.52 -0.29
C HIS A 76 -3.63 -13.88 0.44
N PHE A 77 -2.95 -12.90 1.04
CA PHE A 77 -1.64 -13.15 1.65
C PHE A 77 -1.71 -13.57 3.12
N LYS A 78 -2.68 -13.06 3.89
CA LYS A 78 -2.74 -13.33 5.33
C LYS A 78 -3.71 -14.45 5.71
N LEU A 79 -4.87 -14.54 5.04
CA LEU A 79 -5.88 -15.52 5.40
C LEU A 79 -5.71 -16.83 4.63
N PHE A 80 -5.55 -16.77 3.30
CA PHE A 80 -5.60 -17.96 2.44
C PHE A 80 -4.24 -18.37 1.87
N ALA A 81 -3.19 -17.56 2.03
CA ALA A 81 -1.85 -17.79 1.47
C ALA A 81 -1.88 -18.11 -0.04
N CYS A 82 -2.78 -17.47 -0.77
CA CYS A 82 -2.95 -17.62 -2.22
C CYS A 82 -2.07 -16.59 -2.94
N GLN A 83 -1.01 -17.04 -3.55
CA GLN A 83 -0.04 -16.20 -4.25
C GLN A 83 0.45 -16.91 -5.52
N PRO A 84 0.90 -16.18 -6.57
CA PRO A 84 0.98 -14.72 -6.67
C PRO A 84 -0.35 -14.03 -6.99
N VAL A 85 -0.39 -12.70 -6.85
CA VAL A 85 -1.53 -11.84 -7.23
C VAL A 85 -1.00 -10.63 -8.02
N ILE A 86 -1.72 -10.22 -9.05
CA ILE A 86 -1.45 -8.98 -9.77
C ILE A 86 -2.42 -7.92 -9.27
N PHE A 87 -1.88 -6.82 -8.77
CA PHE A 87 -2.66 -5.66 -8.35
C PHE A 87 -2.45 -4.49 -9.31
N CYS A 88 -3.50 -3.72 -9.53
CA CYS A 88 -3.44 -2.46 -10.26
C CYS A 88 -4.11 -1.37 -9.43
N ASN A 89 -3.30 -0.47 -8.86
CA ASN A 89 -3.81 0.70 -8.16
C ASN A 89 -4.15 1.80 -9.16
N VAL A 90 -5.37 2.32 -9.08
CA VAL A 90 -5.83 3.43 -9.94
C VAL A 90 -5.82 4.79 -9.24
N LEU A 91 -5.46 4.83 -7.95
CA LEU A 91 -5.35 6.06 -7.19
C LEU A 91 -4.05 6.80 -7.56
N ASP A 92 -4.19 7.95 -8.21
CA ASP A 92 -3.08 8.87 -8.48
C ASP A 92 -3.06 9.99 -7.43
N ILE A 93 -2.16 9.90 -6.47
CA ILE A 93 -2.00 10.90 -5.40
C ILE A 93 -1.51 12.27 -5.88
N ALA A 94 -1.01 12.38 -7.11
CA ALA A 94 -0.63 13.67 -7.68
C ALA A 94 -1.86 14.52 -8.02
N THR A 95 -2.94 13.88 -8.45
CA THR A 95 -4.19 14.51 -8.88
C THR A 95 -5.33 14.30 -7.89
N ALA A 96 -5.42 13.12 -7.27
CA ALA A 96 -6.47 12.73 -6.33
C ALA A 96 -6.19 13.24 -4.91
N LYS A 97 -6.08 14.56 -4.73
CA LYS A 97 -5.81 15.18 -3.44
C LYS A 97 -6.61 16.45 -3.21
N GLU A 98 -6.83 16.78 -1.96
CA GLU A 98 -7.42 18.03 -1.52
C GLU A 98 -6.68 18.59 -0.31
N ALA A 99 -6.63 19.93 -0.21
CA ALA A 99 -6.00 20.58 0.93
C ALA A 99 -6.85 20.39 2.20
N SER A 100 -6.21 20.00 3.30
CA SER A 100 -6.78 20.08 4.64
C SER A 100 -6.56 21.48 5.19
N ALA A 101 -7.58 22.04 5.83
CA ALA A 101 -7.43 23.33 6.50
C ALA A 101 -6.36 23.23 7.61
N ALA A 102 -5.55 24.29 7.73
CA ALA A 102 -4.57 24.38 8.81
C ALA A 102 -5.27 24.39 10.17
N THR A 103 -4.89 23.49 11.06
CA THR A 103 -5.49 23.34 12.39
C THR A 103 -4.40 23.11 13.44
N ASP A 104 -4.68 23.57 14.67
CA ASP A 104 -3.82 23.28 15.80
C ASP A 104 -4.08 21.83 16.28
N VAL A 105 -3.01 21.06 16.39
CA VAL A 105 -3.03 19.66 16.81
C VAL A 105 -2.14 19.50 18.03
N ALA A 106 -2.63 18.77 19.03
CA ALA A 106 -1.85 18.48 20.23
C ALA A 106 -0.67 17.56 19.92
N VAL A 107 0.46 17.83 20.53
CA VAL A 107 1.65 16.99 20.51
C VAL A 107 1.60 16.02 21.69
N THR A 108 1.80 14.75 21.45
CA THR A 108 1.88 13.72 22.49
C THR A 108 3.18 12.95 22.33
N GLU A 109 3.98 12.91 23.39
CA GLU A 109 5.30 12.24 23.36
C GLU A 109 6.18 12.73 22.18
N HIS A 110 6.21 14.06 21.97
CA HIS A 110 6.91 14.73 20.87
C HIS A 110 6.47 14.27 19.47
N LYS A 111 5.26 13.73 19.33
CA LYS A 111 4.70 13.24 18.05
C LYS A 111 3.29 13.77 17.82
N VAL A 112 2.99 13.94 16.54
CA VAL A 112 1.63 14.16 16.05
C VAL A 112 1.29 13.03 15.09
N LYS A 113 0.10 12.46 15.23
CA LYS A 113 -0.42 11.42 14.35
C LYS A 113 -1.52 12.00 13.46
N LEU A 114 -1.25 12.08 12.18
CA LEU A 114 -2.23 12.44 11.16
C LEU A 114 -2.82 11.15 10.54
N PRO A 115 -4.04 11.18 9.99
CA PRO A 115 -4.60 10.02 9.30
C PRO A 115 -3.68 9.52 8.18
N ILE A 116 -3.74 8.23 7.84
CA ILE A 116 -2.97 7.65 6.73
C ILE A 116 -3.26 8.35 5.39
N ALA A 117 -4.44 8.92 5.22
CA ALA A 117 -4.80 9.71 4.06
C ALA A 117 -3.98 11.01 3.91
N ALA A 118 -3.31 11.49 4.97
CA ALA A 118 -2.40 12.64 4.88
C ALA A 118 -1.22 12.32 3.98
N ILE A 119 -0.86 13.24 3.09
CA ILE A 119 0.22 13.07 2.12
C ILE A 119 1.46 13.80 2.63
N ASN A 120 2.57 13.08 2.69
CA ASN A 120 3.87 13.65 3.03
C ASN A 120 4.50 14.28 1.77
N ASP A 121 4.00 15.45 1.39
CA ASP A 121 4.49 16.23 0.25
C ASP A 121 4.87 17.66 0.68
N SER A 122 5.19 18.52 -0.28
CA SER A 122 5.56 19.92 -0.02
C SER A 122 4.44 20.77 0.60
N ALA A 123 3.20 20.28 0.64
CA ALA A 123 2.09 20.95 1.31
C ALA A 123 1.99 20.59 2.80
N LEU A 124 2.77 19.64 3.30
CA LEU A 124 2.90 19.39 4.73
C LEU A 124 3.70 20.54 5.35
N VAL A 125 3.00 21.48 5.93
CA VAL A 125 3.57 22.65 6.57
C VAL A 125 3.21 22.65 8.05
N ILE A 126 4.24 22.72 8.90
CA ILE A 126 4.10 22.72 10.35
C ILE A 126 4.60 24.04 10.88
N LYS A 127 3.79 24.70 11.71
CA LYS A 127 4.08 25.99 12.32
C LYS A 127 3.84 25.96 13.83
N PRO A 128 4.28 26.96 14.58
CA PRO A 128 3.82 27.17 15.96
C PRO A 128 2.30 27.26 16.04
N ALA A 129 1.75 26.89 17.19
CA ALA A 129 0.32 26.98 17.46
C ALA A 129 -0.27 28.35 17.07
N GLY A 130 -1.49 28.32 16.53
CA GLY A 130 -2.13 29.50 15.96
C GLY A 130 -1.68 29.89 14.56
N GLY A 131 -0.78 29.08 13.93
CA GLY A 131 -0.35 29.25 12.54
C GLY A 131 0.52 30.48 12.26
N THR A 132 0.98 31.18 13.31
CA THR A 132 1.82 32.37 13.20
C THR A 132 3.31 32.01 13.32
N GLY A 133 4.18 32.83 12.71
CA GLY A 133 5.62 32.59 12.73
C GLY A 133 6.12 31.77 11.55
N SER A 134 7.42 31.46 11.58
CA SER A 134 8.08 30.67 10.54
C SER A 134 7.68 29.20 10.64
N ALA A 135 7.58 28.54 9.48
CA ALA A 135 7.37 27.10 9.43
C ALA A 135 8.61 26.37 9.98
N TYR A 136 8.37 25.28 10.66
CA TYR A 136 9.41 24.32 11.07
C TYR A 136 9.98 23.61 9.86
N VAL A 137 11.23 23.18 9.95
CA VAL A 137 12.01 22.62 8.85
C VAL A 137 12.13 21.10 9.01
N SER A 138 11.73 20.37 7.97
CA SER A 138 11.89 18.92 7.92
C SER A 138 13.38 18.53 7.97
N GLY A 139 13.71 17.49 8.73
CA GLY A 139 15.08 17.04 8.96
C GLY A 139 15.86 17.85 10.01
N THR A 140 15.32 18.99 10.44
CA THR A 140 15.93 19.86 11.48
C THR A 140 15.05 19.95 12.72
N ASP A 141 13.78 20.33 12.54
CA ASP A 141 12.82 20.48 13.62
C ASP A 141 11.93 19.24 13.78
N TYR A 142 11.64 18.54 12.69
CA TYR A 142 10.81 17.34 12.70
C TYR A 142 11.19 16.36 11.57
N ASN A 143 10.78 15.10 11.75
CA ASN A 143 10.71 14.10 10.68
C ASN A 143 9.26 13.65 10.49
N ALA A 144 8.89 13.33 9.24
CA ALA A 144 7.59 12.77 8.91
C ALA A 144 7.75 11.41 8.23
N TYR A 145 7.03 10.40 8.71
CA TYR A 145 7.07 9.04 8.19
C TYR A 145 5.74 8.32 8.43
N TYR A 146 5.42 7.31 7.60
CA TYR A 146 4.24 6.50 7.81
C TYR A 146 4.51 5.36 8.80
N SER A 147 3.57 5.15 9.71
CA SER A 147 3.60 4.06 10.68
C SER A 147 2.19 3.61 11.03
N GLY A 148 1.86 2.37 10.66
CA GLY A 148 0.49 1.85 10.78
C GLY A 148 -0.50 2.71 10.01
N GLU A 149 -1.60 3.08 10.65
CA GLU A 149 -2.68 3.89 10.07
C GLU A 149 -2.42 5.40 10.10
N HIS A 150 -1.15 5.84 10.27
CA HIS A 150 -0.86 7.25 10.48
C HIS A 150 0.36 7.74 9.70
N LEU A 151 0.28 8.97 9.23
CA LEU A 151 1.46 9.79 8.98
C LEU A 151 1.90 10.39 10.32
N VAL A 152 3.04 9.97 10.82
CA VAL A 152 3.62 10.43 12.09
C VAL A 152 4.56 11.59 11.82
N VAL A 153 4.34 12.71 12.49
CA VAL A 153 5.27 13.83 12.55
C VAL A 153 5.97 13.76 13.92
N GLU A 154 7.25 13.49 13.93
CA GLU A 154 8.08 13.36 15.13
C GLU A 154 8.96 14.60 15.29
N LEU A 155 8.81 15.31 16.41
CA LEU A 155 9.60 16.51 16.72
C LEU A 155 10.98 16.10 17.20
N LEU A 156 12.01 16.68 16.61
CA LEU A 156 13.40 16.33 16.90
C LEU A 156 13.90 17.11 18.13
N SER A 157 14.64 16.44 19.01
CA SER A 157 15.22 17.04 20.22
C SER A 157 16.21 18.19 19.95
N THR A 158 16.70 18.26 18.72
CA THR A 158 17.58 19.34 18.25
C THR A 158 16.83 20.52 17.64
N GLY A 159 15.53 20.34 17.37
CA GLY A 159 14.69 21.32 16.68
C GLY A 159 14.01 22.29 17.64
N SER A 160 13.61 23.44 17.12
CA SER A 160 12.92 24.47 17.86
C SER A 160 11.46 24.14 18.25
N ALA A 161 10.93 23.05 17.68
CA ALA A 161 9.58 22.56 17.92
C ALA A 161 9.48 21.54 19.08
N TYR A 162 10.59 21.06 19.63
CA TYR A 162 10.63 19.88 20.52
C TYR A 162 9.69 19.97 21.71
N ASP A 163 9.68 21.12 22.40
CA ASP A 163 8.87 21.32 23.62
C ASP A 163 7.47 21.90 23.31
N ALA A 164 7.06 21.91 22.03
CA ALA A 164 5.74 22.41 21.68
C ALA A 164 4.64 21.47 22.18
N GLU A 165 3.66 22.00 22.90
CA GLU A 165 2.47 21.26 23.32
C GLU A 165 1.43 21.11 22.20
N GLN A 166 1.45 22.07 21.26
CA GLN A 166 0.61 22.09 20.07
C GLN A 166 1.39 22.63 18.88
N VAL A 167 1.06 22.17 17.70
CA VAL A 167 1.57 22.69 16.44
C VAL A 167 0.42 22.91 15.45
N ASN A 168 0.53 23.93 14.62
CA ASN A 168 -0.41 24.18 13.53
C ASN A 168 0.05 23.43 12.29
N ILE A 169 -0.81 22.57 11.76
CA ILE A 169 -0.46 21.71 10.62
C ILE A 169 -1.44 21.92 9.46
N ALA A 170 -0.87 22.18 8.28
CA ALA A 170 -1.57 22.13 6.99
C ALA A 170 -0.95 20.99 6.15
N TYR A 171 -1.76 20.27 5.41
CA TYR A 171 -1.31 19.17 4.55
C TYR A 171 -2.33 18.89 3.45
N ASN A 172 -1.91 18.16 2.43
CA ASN A 172 -2.83 17.55 1.48
C ASN A 172 -3.28 16.19 1.98
N LYS A 173 -4.54 15.84 1.77
CA LYS A 173 -5.07 14.49 2.01
C LYS A 173 -5.56 13.86 0.72
N VAL A 174 -5.49 12.55 0.66
CA VAL A 174 -6.04 11.75 -0.44
C VAL A 174 -7.53 12.01 -0.57
N LYS A 175 -7.98 12.19 -1.82
CA LYS A 175 -9.40 12.31 -2.19
C LYS A 175 -9.80 11.15 -3.09
N ALA A 176 -10.04 9.99 -2.49
CA ALA A 176 -10.39 8.75 -3.22
C ALA A 176 -11.63 8.90 -4.11
N SER A 177 -12.55 9.81 -3.77
CA SER A 177 -13.77 10.07 -4.56
C SER A 177 -13.53 10.69 -5.94
N THR A 178 -12.31 11.07 -6.27
CA THR A 178 -11.94 11.52 -7.63
C THR A 178 -11.77 10.37 -8.61
N VAL A 179 -11.52 9.15 -8.10
CA VAL A 179 -11.42 7.95 -8.93
C VAL A 179 -12.81 7.56 -9.41
N THR A 180 -12.95 7.38 -10.72
CA THR A 180 -14.21 7.07 -11.38
C THR A 180 -14.30 5.61 -11.80
N ALA A 181 -15.50 5.13 -12.09
CA ALA A 181 -15.69 3.79 -12.66
C ALA A 181 -14.96 3.62 -14.01
N SER A 182 -14.80 4.72 -14.77
CA SER A 182 -14.05 4.71 -16.03
C SER A 182 -12.56 4.45 -15.81
N ASP A 183 -11.96 4.99 -14.75
CA ASP A 183 -10.55 4.76 -14.41
C ASP A 183 -10.31 3.29 -14.08
N ILE A 184 -11.23 2.69 -13.33
CA ILE A 184 -11.18 1.26 -12.99
C ILE A 184 -11.34 0.41 -14.25
N ALA A 185 -12.32 0.72 -15.11
CA ALA A 185 -12.56 -0.01 -16.35
C ALA A 185 -11.34 0.05 -17.29
N SER A 186 -10.75 1.23 -17.46
CA SER A 186 -9.54 1.41 -18.26
C SER A 186 -8.34 0.63 -17.72
N ALA A 187 -8.19 0.55 -16.39
CA ALA A 187 -7.14 -0.25 -15.77
C ALA A 187 -7.36 -1.76 -15.93
N MET A 188 -8.62 -2.22 -16.00
CA MET A 188 -8.94 -3.62 -16.25
C MET A 188 -8.62 -4.06 -17.69
N GLU A 189 -8.49 -3.13 -18.63
CA GLU A 189 -8.09 -3.42 -20.02
C GLU A 189 -6.59 -3.74 -20.15
N ASN A 190 -5.77 -3.53 -19.12
CA ASN A 190 -4.31 -3.79 -19.12
C ASN A 190 -3.94 -5.29 -19.06
N VAL A 191 -4.72 -6.15 -19.69
CA VAL A 191 -4.52 -7.62 -19.67
C VAL A 191 -3.20 -8.03 -20.32
N GLU A 192 -2.81 -7.38 -21.43
CA GLU A 192 -1.53 -7.67 -22.12
C GLU A 192 -0.32 -7.43 -21.20
N LEU A 193 -0.36 -6.37 -20.40
CA LEU A 193 0.68 -6.08 -19.44
C LEU A 193 0.73 -7.13 -18.32
N CYS A 194 -0.41 -7.68 -17.91
CA CYS A 194 -0.48 -8.79 -16.96
C CYS A 194 0.17 -10.06 -17.53
N LEU A 195 -0.08 -10.39 -18.80
CA LEU A 195 0.54 -11.53 -19.47
C LEU A 195 2.07 -11.38 -19.53
N THR A 196 2.56 -10.17 -19.79
CA THR A 196 3.99 -9.87 -19.77
C THR A 196 4.60 -10.09 -18.38
N LEU A 197 3.92 -9.66 -17.32
CA LEU A 197 4.36 -9.86 -15.93
C LEU A 197 4.45 -11.36 -15.56
N LEU A 198 3.63 -12.20 -16.18
CA LEU A 198 3.64 -13.65 -15.98
C LEU A 198 4.64 -14.37 -16.89
N GLY A 199 5.37 -13.65 -17.75
CA GLY A 199 6.27 -14.26 -18.74
C GLY A 199 5.54 -14.99 -19.88
N ILE A 200 4.23 -14.78 -20.02
CA ILE A 200 3.42 -15.27 -21.11
C ILE A 200 3.48 -14.21 -22.21
N VAL A 201 4.55 -14.22 -22.98
CA VAL A 201 4.71 -13.29 -24.10
C VAL A 201 3.96 -13.86 -25.30
N PRO A 202 3.18 -13.04 -26.06
CA PRO A 202 2.66 -13.46 -27.34
C PRO A 202 3.76 -13.63 -28.38
#